data_348a9a0ac6c687f65bec27432a4723d8
#
_entry.id   348a9a0ac6c687f65bec27432a4723d8
#
_cell.length_a   1.000
_cell.length_b   1.000
_cell.length_c   1.000
_cell.angle_alpha   90.00
_cell.angle_beta   90.00
_cell.angle_gamma   90.00
#
_symmetry.space_group_name_H-M   'P 1'
#
loop_
_entity.id
_entity.type
_entity.pdbx_description
1 polymer ?
#
loop_
_entity_poly.entity_id
_entity_poly.type
_entity_poly.pdbx_seq_one_letter_code
_entity_poly.pdbx_strand_id
1 'polypeptide(L)'
;MIRFINGRSNSGAILSRREWLRIAGLAGLATFSIPHRTQATGRVINPDQFPGFNRAKSVIIVYANGGQSQLETWDPKPQAPAEIRGEFGAIQTSVPGTIIGEHLPRLARLANLYTIVRNMAHEDLDHGSATYLALTGRYHPQKSGNPPIRPTDFPTLGAVLSKVRPLPGSPYNAVHLNAPALVPIIPGPGQDGGFLGREYEPLVVGDVSRRTPPLPGLTPPPDLPPLRLSARRSLLKSIDSYLQELPRNPRLGNLDTQYRQAYELLGSPQSRAAFNLSAEPLAVRERYGLHRSGQACLLARRLAEAEVPLITVVWNHSARGQDTLPNDDDACGWDTHNDIFAVMRDQLLPRFDQSFSALLEDLNERGLLDQTLVICMGEFGRAPRVAVERSFAGALPGRKHWANVLSSTVFGTVSSKLFGTIRR
;
A
#
# COMPACT_ATOMS: atom_id res chain seq x y z
N MET A 1 -2.97 26.33 7.82
CA MET A 1 -2.22 27.49 7.27
C MET A 1 -1.46 26.98 6.05
N ILE A 2 -1.94 27.25 4.86
CA ILE A 2 -1.37 26.76 3.59
C ILE A 2 -0.22 27.69 3.23
N ARG A 3 1.03 27.19 3.18
CA ARG A 3 2.17 27.92 2.63
C ARG A 3 2.35 27.51 1.16
N PHE A 4 2.12 28.43 0.25
CA PHE A 4 2.57 28.32 -1.13
C PHE A 4 4.01 28.83 -1.21
N ILE A 5 4.97 27.96 -1.51
CA ILE A 5 6.33 28.36 -1.85
C ILE A 5 6.41 28.35 -3.37
N ASN A 6 6.29 29.53 -3.97
CA ASN A 6 6.59 29.70 -5.38
C ASN A 6 8.03 30.21 -5.49
N GLY A 7 8.86 29.51 -6.20
CA GLY A 7 10.27 29.83 -6.36
C GLY A 7 10.52 31.09 -7.22
N ARG A 8 11.48 31.90 -6.74
CA ARG A 8 12.16 33.02 -7.37
C ARG A 8 11.44 34.39 -7.37
N SER A 9 11.67 35.16 -6.32
CA SER A 9 12.20 36.52 -6.44
C SER A 9 12.85 36.95 -5.12
N ASN A 10 14.02 37.50 -5.19
CA ASN A 10 14.74 38.16 -4.10
C ASN A 10 13.99 39.43 -3.69
N SER A 11 13.15 39.36 -2.68
CA SER A 11 12.78 40.42 -1.76
C SER A 11 11.77 39.85 -0.75
N GLY A 12 12.24 39.58 0.43
CA GLY A 12 11.43 39.06 1.54
C GLY A 12 10.52 40.13 2.12
N ALA A 13 9.36 40.34 1.53
CA ALA A 13 8.28 41.09 2.19
C ALA A 13 7.33 40.04 2.82
N ILE A 14 7.46 39.84 4.12
CA ILE A 14 6.48 39.10 4.92
C ILE A 14 5.28 40.01 5.11
N LEU A 15 4.18 39.72 4.39
CA LEU A 15 2.92 40.43 4.61
C LEU A 15 2.45 40.29 6.05
N SER A 16 2.25 41.39 6.73
CA SER A 16 1.73 41.43 8.10
C SER A 16 0.25 40.98 8.14
N ARG A 17 -0.21 40.48 9.31
CA ARG A 17 -1.64 40.12 9.52
C ARG A 17 -2.60 41.25 9.12
N ARG A 18 -2.17 42.50 9.24
CA ARG A 18 -2.97 43.70 8.89
C ARG A 18 -3.08 43.90 7.37
N GLU A 19 -2.05 43.55 6.61
CA GLU A 19 -2.08 43.59 5.15
C GLU A 19 -2.93 42.46 4.58
N TRP A 20 -2.91 41.28 5.20
CA TRP A 20 -3.82 40.18 4.87
C TRP A 20 -5.29 40.54 5.08
N LEU A 21 -5.62 41.23 6.20
CA LEU A 21 -6.98 41.66 6.48
C LEU A 21 -7.45 42.79 5.52
N ARG A 22 -6.55 43.64 5.04
CA ARG A 22 -6.86 44.66 4.03
C ARG A 22 -7.14 44.04 2.67
N ILE A 23 -6.38 43.02 2.24
CA ILE A 23 -6.60 42.30 0.99
C ILE A 23 -7.91 41.51 1.07
N ALA A 24 -8.21 40.85 2.19
CA ALA A 24 -9.47 40.15 2.41
C ALA A 24 -10.68 41.06 2.49
N GLY A 25 -10.52 42.27 3.10
CA GLY A 25 -11.59 43.28 3.20
C GLY A 25 -11.94 43.90 1.85
N LEU A 26 -10.98 44.12 0.96
CA LEU A 26 -11.22 44.63 -0.39
C LEU A 26 -11.86 43.57 -1.31
N ALA A 27 -11.57 42.29 -1.10
CA ALA A 27 -12.21 41.17 -1.82
C ALA A 27 -13.68 40.95 -1.35
N GLY A 28 -14.00 41.30 -0.09
CA GLY A 28 -15.34 41.14 0.49
C GLY A 28 -16.37 42.18 0.00
N LEU A 29 -15.96 43.32 -0.53
CA LEU A 29 -16.86 44.37 -1.04
C LEU A 29 -17.24 44.21 -2.52
N ALA A 30 -16.64 43.25 -3.22
CA ALA A 30 -16.88 43.01 -4.65
C ALA A 30 -17.82 41.82 -4.95
N THR A 31 -18.45 41.20 -3.94
CA THR A 31 -19.24 39.97 -4.11
C THR A 31 -20.74 40.14 -3.76
N PHE A 32 -21.37 41.26 -4.09
CA PHE A 32 -22.82 41.25 -4.24
C PHE A 32 -23.18 41.26 -5.72
N SER A 33 -23.81 40.18 -6.15
CA SER A 33 -24.39 39.93 -7.47
C SER A 33 -23.44 39.27 -8.48
N ILE A 34 -23.44 37.93 -8.49
CA ILE A 34 -23.58 37.08 -9.67
C ILE A 34 -23.55 35.63 -9.16
N PRO A 35 -24.52 34.75 -9.49
CA PRO A 35 -24.38 33.31 -9.19
C PRO A 35 -23.36 32.74 -10.14
N HIS A 36 -22.10 32.77 -9.74
CA HIS A 36 -21.08 32.00 -10.43
C HIS A 36 -21.31 30.51 -10.12
N ARG A 37 -21.95 29.84 -11.06
CA ARG A 37 -21.63 28.43 -11.29
C ARG A 37 -20.10 28.39 -11.44
N THR A 38 -19.40 28.02 -10.39
CA THR A 38 -18.03 27.50 -10.49
C THR A 38 -18.13 26.22 -11.32
N GLN A 39 -18.08 26.37 -12.64
CA GLN A 39 -17.59 25.29 -13.47
C GLN A 39 -16.20 25.01 -12.91
N ALA A 40 -16.04 23.88 -12.21
CA ALA A 40 -14.76 23.29 -12.04
C ALA A 40 -14.23 23.11 -13.46
N THR A 41 -13.39 24.03 -13.90
CA THR A 41 -12.57 23.85 -15.09
C THR A 41 -11.60 22.73 -14.72
N GLY A 42 -12.09 21.50 -14.82
CA GLY A 42 -11.23 20.33 -14.81
C GLY A 42 -10.21 20.61 -15.90
N ARG A 43 -8.98 20.87 -15.49
CA ARG A 43 -7.86 20.91 -16.42
C ARG A 43 -7.92 19.58 -17.15
N VAL A 44 -8.31 19.59 -18.41
CA VAL A 44 -8.27 18.42 -19.26
C VAL A 44 -6.79 18.00 -19.28
N ILE A 45 -6.49 16.96 -18.50
CA ILE A 45 -5.16 16.37 -18.47
C ILE A 45 -4.99 15.75 -19.85
N ASN A 46 -4.16 16.38 -20.69
CA ASN A 46 -3.79 15.76 -21.96
C ASN A 46 -2.85 14.57 -21.65
N PRO A 47 -3.28 13.32 -21.90
CA PRO A 47 -2.48 12.13 -21.63
C PRO A 47 -1.09 12.17 -22.29
N ASP A 48 -0.97 12.82 -23.45
CA ASP A 48 0.27 12.92 -24.19
C ASP A 48 1.33 13.80 -23.50
N GLN A 49 0.92 14.64 -22.54
CA GLN A 49 1.83 15.45 -21.72
C GLN A 49 2.50 14.68 -20.59
N PHE A 50 2.00 13.48 -20.28
CA PHE A 50 2.48 12.62 -19.20
C PHE A 50 2.93 11.27 -19.76
N PRO A 51 4.20 11.15 -20.18
CA PRO A 51 4.73 9.89 -20.65
C PRO A 51 4.50 8.78 -19.60
N GLY A 52 3.80 7.70 -20.00
CA GLY A 52 3.42 6.63 -19.11
C GLY A 52 1.99 6.70 -18.57
N PHE A 53 1.25 7.78 -18.78
CA PHE A 53 -0.17 7.86 -18.41
C PHE A 53 -0.97 6.76 -19.12
N ASN A 54 -1.88 6.09 -18.40
CA ASN A 54 -2.71 4.97 -18.87
C ASN A 54 -1.94 3.71 -19.32
N ARG A 55 -0.65 3.57 -19.03
CA ARG A 55 0.12 2.38 -19.40
C ARG A 55 0.05 1.26 -18.36
N ALA A 56 -0.13 1.61 -17.09
CA ALA A 56 -0.22 0.62 -16.02
C ALA A 56 -1.55 -0.16 -16.13
N LYS A 57 -1.45 -1.47 -16.29
CA LYS A 57 -2.56 -2.42 -16.21
C LYS A 57 -2.74 -2.90 -14.77
N SER A 58 -1.64 -3.02 -14.03
CA SER A 58 -1.60 -3.45 -12.65
C SER A 58 -0.87 -2.46 -11.77
N VAL A 59 -1.32 -2.34 -10.53
CA VAL A 59 -0.63 -1.59 -9.47
C VAL A 59 -0.32 -2.55 -8.33
N ILE A 60 0.93 -2.61 -7.91
CA ILE A 60 1.37 -3.36 -6.72
C ILE A 60 1.75 -2.33 -5.65
N ILE A 61 1.06 -2.36 -4.52
CA ILE A 61 1.41 -1.56 -3.34
C ILE A 61 2.10 -2.49 -2.34
N VAL A 62 3.38 -2.26 -2.07
CA VAL A 62 4.10 -2.90 -0.96
C VAL A 62 3.97 -1.98 0.24
N TYR A 63 3.07 -2.35 1.13
CA TYR A 63 2.71 -1.56 2.30
C TYR A 63 3.57 -1.98 3.50
N ALA A 64 4.54 -1.15 3.86
CA ALA A 64 5.46 -1.36 4.99
C ALA A 64 4.75 -1.00 6.30
N ASN A 65 3.92 -1.92 6.80
CA ASN A 65 3.04 -1.74 7.94
C ASN A 65 3.82 -1.49 9.23
N GLY A 66 3.60 -0.35 9.84
CA GLY A 66 4.31 0.10 11.04
C GLY A 66 5.17 1.35 10.83
N GLY A 67 5.13 1.98 9.65
CA GLY A 67 5.85 3.23 9.39
C GLY A 67 7.36 3.04 9.20
N GLN A 68 7.75 2.62 8.01
CA GLN A 68 9.15 2.41 7.62
C GLN A 68 10.00 3.66 7.85
N SER A 69 11.12 3.50 8.56
CA SER A 69 12.05 4.60 8.78
C SER A 69 12.77 4.99 7.49
N GLN A 70 12.56 6.23 7.06
CA GLN A 70 13.23 6.81 5.90
C GLN A 70 14.75 6.95 6.11
N LEU A 71 15.18 7.15 7.35
CA LEU A 71 16.58 7.40 7.66
C LEU A 71 17.46 6.15 7.56
N GLU A 72 16.90 5.00 7.87
CA GLU A 72 17.57 3.71 7.75
C GLU A 72 17.39 3.07 6.37
N THR A 73 16.56 3.68 5.48
CA THR A 73 16.24 3.12 4.16
C THR A 73 16.53 4.09 3.02
N TRP A 74 15.55 4.91 2.64
CA TRP A 74 15.53 5.65 1.36
C TRP A 74 16.17 7.03 1.41
N ASP A 75 16.36 7.58 2.62
CA ASP A 75 16.85 8.95 2.80
C ASP A 75 17.84 9.07 3.98
N PRO A 76 18.94 8.29 3.98
CA PRO A 76 19.95 8.38 5.02
C PRO A 76 20.58 9.79 5.04
N LYS A 77 20.95 10.25 6.23
CA LYS A 77 21.56 11.57 6.46
C LYS A 77 22.96 11.42 7.02
N PRO A 78 23.96 10.93 6.23
CA PRO A 78 25.29 10.59 6.73
C PRO A 78 26.05 11.79 7.30
N GLN A 79 25.70 13.01 6.91
CA GLN A 79 26.31 14.25 7.41
C GLN A 79 25.60 14.83 8.65
N ALA A 80 24.49 14.22 9.08
CA ALA A 80 23.78 14.69 10.28
C ALA A 80 24.51 14.29 11.56
N PRO A 81 24.29 15.00 12.69
CA PRO A 81 24.77 14.58 13.99
C PRO A 81 24.37 13.15 14.34
N ALA A 82 25.15 12.48 15.21
CA ALA A 82 24.96 11.05 15.51
C ALA A 82 23.56 10.71 16.02
N GLU A 83 22.96 11.61 16.81
CA GLU A 83 21.60 11.45 17.35
C GLU A 83 20.48 11.52 16.27
N ILE A 84 20.83 11.97 15.05
CA ILE A 84 19.94 11.98 13.89
C ILE A 84 20.33 10.88 12.92
N ARG A 85 21.60 10.79 12.57
CA ARG A 85 22.11 9.79 11.63
C ARG A 85 21.87 8.37 12.11
N GLY A 86 22.01 8.11 13.43
CA GLY A 86 21.93 6.77 14.00
C GLY A 86 23.21 5.96 13.75
N GLU A 87 23.08 4.64 13.81
CA GLU A 87 24.22 3.69 13.72
C GLU A 87 24.54 3.30 12.27
N PHE A 88 23.56 3.38 11.35
CA PHE A 88 23.74 2.88 9.98
C PHE A 88 24.44 3.89 9.08
N GLY A 89 25.23 3.33 8.16
CA GLY A 89 25.83 4.07 7.06
C GLY A 89 24.90 4.20 5.85
N ALA A 90 25.46 4.76 4.79
CA ALA A 90 24.81 4.90 3.51
C ALA A 90 25.70 4.31 2.40
N ILE A 91 25.08 3.76 1.36
CA ILE A 91 25.78 3.24 0.19
C ILE A 91 25.38 3.99 -1.08
N GLN A 92 26.32 4.06 -2.03
CA GLN A 92 26.04 4.57 -3.37
C GLN A 92 25.14 3.62 -4.13
N THR A 93 24.25 4.16 -4.93
CA THR A 93 23.40 3.38 -5.82
C THR A 93 23.96 3.33 -7.25
N SER A 94 23.30 2.56 -8.12
CA SER A 94 23.59 2.55 -9.56
C SER A 94 23.35 3.92 -10.24
N VAL A 95 22.64 4.84 -9.58
CA VAL A 95 22.41 6.21 -10.07
C VAL A 95 23.35 7.16 -9.35
N PRO A 96 24.30 7.78 -10.05
CA PRO A 96 25.28 8.70 -9.46
C PRO A 96 24.61 9.81 -8.63
N GLY A 97 25.14 10.05 -7.44
CA GLY A 97 24.63 11.07 -6.50
C GLY A 97 23.40 10.65 -5.69
N THR A 98 22.89 9.43 -5.91
CA THR A 98 21.81 8.86 -5.10
C THR A 98 22.38 7.86 -4.11
N ILE A 99 22.07 8.06 -2.83
CA ILE A 99 22.44 7.14 -1.73
C ILE A 99 21.20 6.62 -1.03
N ILE A 100 21.30 5.40 -0.50
CA ILE A 100 20.29 4.75 0.37
C ILE A 100 20.98 4.08 1.56
N GLY A 101 20.21 3.56 2.51
CA GLY A 101 20.73 2.84 3.68
C GLY A 101 21.61 1.64 3.29
N GLU A 102 22.71 1.44 4.02
CA GLU A 102 23.74 0.43 3.72
C GLU A 102 23.22 -1.01 3.69
N HIS A 103 22.13 -1.30 4.39
CA HIS A 103 21.52 -2.63 4.45
C HIS A 103 20.57 -2.96 3.28
N LEU A 104 20.58 -2.15 2.22
CA LEU A 104 19.79 -2.33 1.00
C LEU A 104 20.68 -2.49 -0.27
N PRO A 105 21.71 -3.38 -0.26
CA PRO A 105 22.69 -3.46 -1.34
C PRO A 105 22.11 -3.97 -2.67
N ARG A 106 21.07 -4.81 -2.64
CA ARG A 106 20.42 -5.29 -3.87
C ARG A 106 19.59 -4.19 -4.51
N LEU A 107 18.79 -3.48 -3.70
CA LEU A 107 18.02 -2.33 -4.16
C LEU A 107 18.90 -1.18 -4.64
N ALA A 108 20.06 -0.96 -4.03
CA ALA A 108 21.03 0.03 -4.51
C ALA A 108 21.46 -0.21 -5.98
N ARG A 109 21.64 -1.47 -6.36
CA ARG A 109 21.97 -1.83 -7.77
C ARG A 109 20.84 -1.57 -8.75
N LEU A 110 19.60 -1.58 -8.28
CA LEU A 110 18.39 -1.40 -9.10
C LEU A 110 17.87 0.04 -9.12
N ALA A 111 18.62 1.00 -8.61
CA ALA A 111 18.15 2.39 -8.44
C ALA A 111 17.76 3.08 -9.76
N ASN A 112 18.25 2.61 -10.90
CA ASN A 112 17.81 3.07 -12.20
C ASN A 112 16.37 2.67 -12.57
N LEU A 113 15.75 1.74 -11.83
CA LEU A 113 14.39 1.27 -12.06
C LEU A 113 13.36 2.03 -11.23
N TYR A 114 13.77 2.86 -10.26
CA TYR A 114 12.83 3.51 -9.34
C TYR A 114 13.11 4.99 -9.08
N THR A 115 12.09 5.66 -8.59
CA THR A 115 12.15 7.04 -8.10
C THR A 115 11.87 7.07 -6.62
N ILE A 116 12.66 7.78 -5.84
CA ILE A 116 12.43 8.01 -4.42
C ILE A 116 11.73 9.35 -4.24
N VAL A 117 10.54 9.33 -3.65
CA VAL A 117 9.78 10.54 -3.28
C VAL A 117 10.00 10.78 -1.80
N ARG A 118 10.79 11.82 -1.44
CA ARG A 118 11.28 12.09 -0.07
C ARG A 118 10.49 13.15 0.69
N ASN A 119 9.49 13.76 0.07
CA ASN A 119 8.80 14.93 0.61
C ASN A 119 7.31 14.69 0.83
N MET A 120 6.90 13.46 1.03
CA MET A 120 5.54 13.16 1.44
C MET A 120 5.35 13.52 2.91
N ALA A 121 4.20 14.08 3.25
CA ALA A 121 3.89 14.50 4.62
C ALA A 121 2.39 14.53 4.87
N HIS A 122 2.01 14.29 6.11
CA HIS A 122 0.65 14.47 6.61
C HIS A 122 0.68 14.83 8.11
N GLU A 123 -0.47 14.84 8.78
CA GLU A 123 -0.58 15.29 10.19
C GLU A 123 -0.91 14.15 11.15
N ASP A 124 -1.12 12.92 10.65
CA ASP A 124 -1.56 11.79 11.45
C ASP A 124 -0.37 11.03 12.05
N LEU A 125 -0.39 10.78 13.35
CA LEU A 125 0.72 10.21 14.11
C LEU A 125 0.37 8.87 14.77
N ASP A 126 -0.78 8.27 14.44
CA ASP A 126 -1.17 6.98 14.97
C ASP A 126 -1.46 5.99 13.84
N HIS A 127 -1.09 4.72 14.04
CA HIS A 127 -1.18 3.69 13.00
C HIS A 127 -2.59 3.53 12.44
N GLY A 128 -3.64 3.51 13.27
CA GLY A 128 -5.00 3.26 12.82
C GLY A 128 -5.49 4.29 11.81
N SER A 129 -5.46 5.56 12.19
CA SER A 129 -5.91 6.66 11.35
C SER A 129 -4.95 6.97 10.19
N ALA A 130 -3.65 6.75 10.36
CA ALA A 130 -2.68 6.92 9.28
C ALA A 130 -2.76 5.79 8.25
N THR A 131 -3.00 4.54 8.64
CA THR A 131 -3.31 3.42 7.73
C THR A 131 -4.57 3.71 6.92
N TYR A 132 -5.61 4.21 7.59
CA TYR A 132 -6.81 4.66 6.90
C TYR A 132 -6.50 5.71 5.83
N LEU A 133 -5.71 6.73 6.17
CA LEU A 133 -5.29 7.76 5.21
C LEU A 133 -4.51 7.15 4.03
N ALA A 134 -3.55 6.27 4.33
CA ALA A 134 -2.70 5.64 3.32
C ALA A 134 -3.49 4.78 2.32
N LEU A 135 -4.51 4.05 2.77
CA LEU A 135 -5.26 3.09 1.95
C LEU A 135 -6.54 3.66 1.33
N THR A 136 -7.07 4.79 1.85
CA THR A 136 -8.29 5.43 1.33
C THR A 136 -8.04 6.78 0.65
N GLY A 137 -6.89 7.42 0.91
CA GLY A 137 -6.60 8.80 0.49
C GLY A 137 -7.40 9.85 1.25
N ARG A 138 -8.01 9.50 2.39
CA ARG A 138 -8.85 10.39 3.21
C ARG A 138 -8.43 10.38 4.67
N TYR A 139 -8.42 11.55 5.30
CA TYR A 139 -8.27 11.60 6.74
C TYR A 139 -9.47 10.96 7.43
N HIS A 140 -9.21 10.13 8.44
CA HIS A 140 -10.26 9.68 9.33
C HIS A 140 -10.75 10.87 10.20
N PRO A 141 -12.07 10.95 10.53
CA PRO A 141 -12.57 12.00 11.43
C PRO A 141 -11.87 12.03 12.79
N GLN A 142 -11.49 10.85 13.31
CA GLN A 142 -10.63 10.72 14.49
C GLN A 142 -9.18 10.57 14.04
N LYS A 143 -8.46 11.69 13.98
CA LYS A 143 -7.02 11.73 13.67
C LYS A 143 -6.20 11.31 14.89
N SER A 144 -5.01 10.80 14.63
CA SER A 144 -4.00 10.40 15.63
C SER A 144 -4.60 9.48 16.69
N GLY A 145 -5.23 8.40 16.25
CA GLY A 145 -5.85 7.39 17.09
C GLY A 145 -6.10 6.08 16.34
N ASN A 146 -6.56 5.09 17.07
CA ASN A 146 -6.95 3.77 16.55
C ASN A 146 -8.48 3.62 16.51
N PRO A 147 -9.16 4.29 15.57
CA PRO A 147 -10.61 4.21 15.46
C PRO A 147 -11.06 2.80 15.07
N PRO A 148 -12.21 2.34 15.56
CA PRO A 148 -12.78 1.07 15.13
C PRO A 148 -13.26 1.17 13.67
N ILE A 149 -13.22 0.05 12.96
CA ILE A 149 -13.78 -0.08 11.60
C ILE A 149 -15.30 0.16 11.64
N ARG A 150 -15.79 0.99 10.73
CA ARG A 150 -17.23 1.33 10.63
C ARG A 150 -17.73 1.15 9.20
N PRO A 151 -18.98 0.72 9.00
CA PRO A 151 -19.59 0.64 7.67
C PRO A 151 -19.71 2.00 6.95
N THR A 152 -19.54 3.10 7.68
CA THR A 152 -19.56 4.47 7.13
C THR A 152 -18.19 4.99 6.75
N ASP A 153 -17.12 4.20 6.97
CA ASP A 153 -15.77 4.57 6.59
C ASP A 153 -15.63 4.72 5.07
N PHE A 154 -14.66 5.50 4.63
CA PHE A 154 -14.33 5.55 3.22
C PHE A 154 -13.77 4.18 2.78
N PRO A 155 -14.19 3.73 1.59
CA PRO A 155 -13.71 2.47 1.04
C PRO A 155 -12.23 2.53 0.70
N THR A 156 -11.56 1.39 0.80
CA THR A 156 -10.20 1.26 0.29
C THR A 156 -10.13 1.55 -1.22
N LEU A 157 -8.96 1.93 -1.71
CA LEU A 157 -8.73 2.17 -3.14
C LEU A 157 -9.17 0.98 -4.01
N GLY A 158 -8.99 -0.25 -3.51
CA GLY A 158 -9.43 -1.47 -4.20
C GLY A 158 -10.95 -1.56 -4.34
N ALA A 159 -11.69 -1.19 -3.31
CA ALA A 159 -13.15 -1.17 -3.35
C ALA A 159 -13.68 -0.08 -4.30
N VAL A 160 -13.05 1.10 -4.30
CA VAL A 160 -13.38 2.15 -5.27
C VAL A 160 -13.15 1.66 -6.70
N LEU A 161 -12.01 1.03 -6.96
CA LEU A 161 -11.68 0.47 -8.27
C LEU A 161 -12.70 -0.58 -8.71
N SER A 162 -13.10 -1.48 -7.82
CA SER A 162 -14.13 -2.50 -8.08
C SER A 162 -15.48 -1.87 -8.46
N LYS A 163 -15.82 -0.73 -7.88
CA LYS A 163 -17.06 0.01 -8.18
C LYS A 163 -17.02 0.74 -9.51
N VAL A 164 -15.91 1.47 -9.77
CA VAL A 164 -15.86 2.39 -10.94
C VAL A 164 -15.35 1.72 -12.21
N ARG A 165 -14.60 0.64 -12.10
CA ARG A 165 -14.02 -0.09 -13.23
C ARG A 165 -14.02 -1.59 -12.97
N PRO A 166 -15.21 -2.24 -12.91
CA PRO A 166 -15.27 -3.68 -12.73
C PRO A 166 -14.57 -4.38 -13.90
N LEU A 167 -13.78 -5.41 -13.60
CA LEU A 167 -13.06 -6.19 -14.60
C LEU A 167 -13.96 -7.35 -15.06
N PRO A 168 -14.41 -7.39 -16.32
CA PRO A 168 -15.22 -8.48 -16.82
C PRO A 168 -14.47 -9.82 -16.74
N GLY A 169 -15.11 -10.83 -16.18
CA GLY A 169 -14.54 -12.18 -16.08
C GLY A 169 -13.53 -12.39 -14.95
N SER A 170 -13.23 -11.36 -14.15
CA SER A 170 -12.48 -11.48 -12.91
C SER A 170 -13.39 -11.21 -11.71
N PRO A 171 -13.40 -12.10 -10.71
CA PRO A 171 -14.21 -11.89 -9.51
C PRO A 171 -13.65 -10.77 -8.63
N TYR A 172 -12.39 -10.40 -8.82
CA TYR A 172 -11.72 -9.40 -7.98
C TYR A 172 -10.88 -8.42 -8.79
N ASN A 173 -11.15 -7.15 -8.62
CA ASN A 173 -10.32 -6.06 -9.15
C ASN A 173 -9.15 -5.72 -8.22
N ALA A 174 -9.23 -6.16 -6.97
CA ALA A 174 -8.22 -5.91 -5.98
C ALA A 174 -8.00 -7.13 -5.08
N VAL A 175 -6.73 -7.37 -4.73
CA VAL A 175 -6.29 -8.44 -3.84
C VAL A 175 -5.36 -7.87 -2.77
N HIS A 176 -5.65 -8.17 -1.50
CA HIS A 176 -4.80 -7.81 -0.37
C HIS A 176 -4.12 -9.06 0.16
N LEU A 177 -2.80 -9.12 0.07
CA LEU A 177 -1.94 -10.23 0.48
C LEU A 177 -1.34 -9.98 1.86
N ASN A 178 -1.19 -11.02 2.67
CA ASN A 178 -0.80 -10.94 4.08
C ASN A 178 -1.74 -10.08 4.92
N ALA A 179 -2.91 -9.77 4.40
CA ALA A 179 -3.89 -8.91 5.03
C ALA A 179 -4.75 -9.65 6.07
N PRO A 180 -5.44 -8.91 6.94
CA PRO A 180 -5.41 -7.46 7.07
C PRO A 180 -4.13 -6.95 7.74
N ALA A 181 -3.77 -5.68 7.50
CA ALA A 181 -2.75 -5.00 8.29
C ALA A 181 -3.24 -4.77 9.72
N LEU A 182 -2.47 -5.24 10.70
CA LEU A 182 -2.78 -5.06 12.12
C LEU A 182 -2.11 -3.78 12.66
N VAL A 183 -2.86 -2.98 13.42
CA VAL A 183 -2.44 -1.67 13.93
C VAL A 183 -2.67 -1.54 15.45
N PRO A 184 -1.79 -1.97 16.34
CA PRO A 184 -0.66 -2.87 16.07
C PRO A 184 -1.06 -4.36 16.08
N ILE A 185 -2.18 -4.73 16.74
CA ILE A 185 -2.61 -6.13 16.92
C ILE A 185 -4.03 -6.41 16.46
N ILE A 186 -4.77 -5.39 16.06
CA ILE A 186 -6.13 -5.49 15.52
C ILE A 186 -6.16 -4.94 14.10
N PRO A 187 -7.07 -5.42 13.23
CA PRO A 187 -7.22 -4.86 11.90
C PRO A 187 -7.45 -3.35 11.93
N GLY A 188 -6.66 -2.60 11.16
CA GLY A 188 -6.84 -1.16 10.99
C GLY A 188 -8.02 -0.82 10.08
N PRO A 189 -8.64 0.36 10.21
CA PRO A 189 -9.70 0.82 9.34
C PRO A 189 -9.18 1.15 7.93
N GLY A 190 -10.08 1.27 6.95
CA GLY A 190 -9.76 1.66 5.57
C GLY A 190 -9.27 0.51 4.68
N GLN A 191 -9.46 -0.74 5.10
CA GLN A 191 -9.03 -1.93 4.36
C GLN A 191 -10.18 -2.68 3.68
N ASP A 192 -11.41 -2.25 3.88
CA ASP A 192 -12.64 -2.91 3.44
C ASP A 192 -13.44 -2.07 2.44
N GLY A 193 -14.69 -2.47 2.19
CA GLY A 193 -15.62 -1.80 1.28
C GLY A 193 -16.20 -0.48 1.79
N GLY A 194 -16.08 -0.20 3.08
CA GLY A 194 -16.64 0.97 3.73
C GLY A 194 -18.10 1.21 3.33
N PHE A 195 -18.47 2.47 3.05
CA PHE A 195 -19.83 2.82 2.66
C PHE A 195 -20.28 2.27 1.28
N LEU A 196 -19.36 1.74 0.47
CA LEU A 196 -19.73 1.05 -0.79
C LEU A 196 -20.31 -0.35 -0.53
N GLY A 197 -19.99 -0.96 0.61
CA GLY A 197 -20.46 -2.28 0.98
C GLY A 197 -19.51 -3.41 0.63
N ARG A 198 -19.84 -4.59 1.17
CA ARG A 198 -18.98 -5.79 1.08
C ARG A 198 -18.81 -6.35 -0.33
N GLU A 199 -19.73 -6.07 -1.21
CA GLU A 199 -19.69 -6.52 -2.61
C GLU A 199 -18.50 -5.95 -3.40
N TYR A 200 -17.90 -4.86 -2.92
CA TYR A 200 -16.74 -4.23 -3.54
C TYR A 200 -15.43 -4.49 -2.79
N GLU A 201 -15.47 -5.24 -1.67
CA GLU A 201 -14.27 -5.53 -0.89
C GLU A 201 -13.20 -6.24 -1.74
N PRO A 202 -11.93 -5.90 -1.55
CA PRO A 202 -10.84 -6.69 -2.09
C PRO A 202 -10.86 -8.13 -1.59
N LEU A 203 -10.33 -9.06 -2.38
CA LEU A 203 -10.04 -10.40 -1.89
C LEU A 203 -8.92 -10.32 -0.84
N VAL A 204 -9.23 -10.72 0.37
CA VAL A 204 -8.25 -10.79 1.46
C VAL A 204 -7.61 -12.18 1.49
N VAL A 205 -6.30 -12.22 1.33
CA VAL A 205 -5.49 -13.44 1.37
C VAL A 205 -4.50 -13.31 2.52
N GLY A 206 -4.55 -14.24 3.46
CA GLY A 206 -3.64 -14.30 4.59
C GLY A 206 -2.24 -14.77 4.19
N ASP A 207 -1.59 -15.52 5.08
CA ASP A 207 -0.25 -16.06 4.88
C ASP A 207 -0.18 -17.08 3.74
N VAL A 208 0.47 -16.71 2.65
CA VAL A 208 0.64 -17.54 1.44
C VAL A 208 1.92 -18.38 1.45
N SER A 209 2.76 -18.24 2.46
CA SER A 209 3.99 -19.06 2.59
C SER A 209 3.68 -20.50 2.96
N ARG A 210 2.53 -20.76 3.54
CA ARG A 210 2.08 -22.09 3.95
C ARG A 210 1.80 -23.00 2.74
N ARG A 211 2.02 -24.30 2.90
CA ARG A 211 1.81 -25.31 1.82
C ARG A 211 0.38 -25.29 1.26
N THR A 212 -0.60 -24.94 2.07
CA THR A 212 -1.99 -24.74 1.64
C THR A 212 -2.35 -23.31 2.01
N PRO A 213 -2.26 -22.34 1.07
CA PRO A 213 -2.71 -21.00 1.35
C PRO A 213 -4.18 -21.07 1.80
N PRO A 214 -4.56 -20.35 2.86
CA PRO A 214 -5.95 -20.28 3.28
C PRO A 214 -6.73 -19.38 2.32
N LEU A 215 -6.92 -19.88 1.09
CA LEU A 215 -7.81 -19.26 0.13
C LEU A 215 -9.17 -19.93 0.32
N PRO A 216 -10.10 -19.29 1.00
CA PRO A 216 -11.45 -19.84 1.16
C PRO A 216 -12.01 -20.16 -0.22
N GLY A 217 -12.24 -21.45 -0.50
CA GLY A 217 -12.88 -21.88 -1.71
C GLY A 217 -11.98 -22.18 -2.92
N LEU A 218 -10.66 -21.98 -2.90
CA LEU A 218 -9.77 -22.31 -4.04
C LEU A 218 -9.42 -23.79 -4.17
N THR A 219 -9.56 -24.55 -3.10
CA THR A 219 -9.41 -26.00 -3.14
C THR A 219 -10.78 -26.61 -2.86
N PRO A 220 -11.47 -27.15 -3.87
CA PRO A 220 -12.68 -27.92 -3.62
C PRO A 220 -12.35 -29.04 -2.62
N PRO A 221 -13.18 -29.31 -1.61
CA PRO A 221 -13.01 -30.49 -0.80
C PRO A 221 -12.85 -31.71 -1.67
N PRO A 222 -12.00 -32.70 -1.29
CA PRO A 222 -11.76 -33.89 -2.10
C PRO A 222 -13.04 -34.66 -2.47
N ASP A 223 -14.08 -34.50 -1.68
CA ASP A 223 -15.39 -35.10 -1.84
C ASP A 223 -16.37 -34.29 -2.72
N LEU A 224 -15.89 -33.14 -3.29
CA LEU A 224 -16.70 -32.28 -4.17
C LEU A 224 -16.19 -32.28 -5.61
N PRO A 225 -16.57 -33.28 -6.43
CA PRO A 225 -16.19 -33.29 -7.84
C PRO A 225 -16.74 -32.09 -8.61
N PRO A 226 -16.11 -31.66 -9.72
CA PRO A 226 -16.55 -30.54 -10.55
C PRO A 226 -18.02 -30.61 -10.96
N LEU A 227 -18.53 -31.82 -11.17
CA LEU A 227 -19.94 -32.07 -11.49
C LEU A 227 -20.91 -31.68 -10.36
N ARG A 228 -20.50 -31.93 -9.10
CA ARG A 228 -21.28 -31.51 -7.93
C ARG A 228 -21.18 -30.00 -7.68
N LEU A 229 -20.06 -29.38 -8.03
CA LEU A 229 -19.91 -27.93 -7.96
C LEU A 229 -20.87 -27.25 -8.96
N SER A 230 -20.98 -27.74 -10.20
CA SER A 230 -21.89 -27.20 -11.18
C SER A 230 -23.36 -27.45 -10.81
N ALA A 231 -23.68 -28.61 -10.24
CA ALA A 231 -25.03 -28.92 -9.76
C ALA A 231 -25.42 -28.01 -8.57
N ARG A 232 -24.51 -27.78 -7.61
CA ARG A 232 -24.73 -26.82 -6.53
C ARG A 232 -24.93 -25.39 -7.03
N ARG A 233 -24.15 -24.97 -8.03
CA ARG A 233 -24.30 -23.67 -8.68
C ARG A 233 -25.70 -23.52 -9.35
N SER A 234 -26.17 -24.55 -10.05
CA SER A 234 -27.50 -24.56 -10.67
C SER A 234 -28.62 -24.53 -9.63
N LEU A 235 -28.46 -25.29 -8.55
CA LEU A 235 -29.40 -25.28 -7.41
C LEU A 235 -29.45 -23.94 -6.72
N LEU A 236 -28.27 -23.34 -6.43
CA LEU A 236 -28.18 -22.01 -5.83
C LEU A 236 -28.90 -20.99 -6.74
N LYS A 237 -28.65 -21.01 -8.04
CA LYS A 237 -29.28 -20.11 -9.00
C LYS A 237 -30.81 -20.28 -9.02
N SER A 238 -31.31 -21.51 -8.87
CA SER A 238 -32.74 -21.78 -8.78
C SER A 238 -33.36 -21.29 -7.47
N ILE A 239 -32.62 -21.40 -6.34
CA ILE A 239 -33.01 -20.86 -5.04
C ILE A 239 -32.98 -19.33 -5.09
N ASP A 240 -31.98 -18.73 -5.71
CA ASP A 240 -31.85 -17.27 -5.81
C ASP A 240 -32.98 -16.68 -6.66
N SER A 241 -33.38 -17.34 -7.76
CA SER A 241 -34.55 -16.90 -8.56
C SER A 241 -35.83 -16.94 -7.75
N TYR A 242 -35.99 -17.93 -6.87
CA TYR A 242 -37.16 -18.05 -6.01
C TYR A 242 -37.11 -17.01 -4.86
N LEU A 243 -35.92 -16.71 -4.31
CA LEU A 243 -35.73 -15.71 -3.26
C LEU A 243 -35.83 -14.26 -3.77
N GLN A 244 -35.66 -14.03 -5.08
CA GLN A 244 -35.88 -12.69 -5.69
C GLN A 244 -37.36 -12.28 -5.68
N GLU A 245 -38.27 -13.22 -5.51
CA GLU A 245 -39.70 -12.95 -5.35
C GLU A 245 -40.10 -12.59 -3.91
N LEU A 246 -39.18 -12.73 -2.93
CA LEU A 246 -39.42 -12.39 -1.53
C LEU A 246 -38.92 -10.97 -1.21
N PRO A 247 -39.50 -10.29 -0.19
CA PRO A 247 -39.02 -8.95 0.23
C PRO A 247 -37.53 -8.99 0.56
N ARG A 248 -36.73 -8.17 -0.13
CA ARG A 248 -35.27 -8.15 -0.03
C ARG A 248 -34.80 -7.92 1.40
N ASN A 249 -34.18 -8.93 2.00
CA ASN A 249 -33.41 -8.75 3.22
C ASN A 249 -31.95 -8.37 2.81
N PRO A 250 -31.46 -7.16 3.16
CA PRO A 250 -30.11 -6.69 2.76
C PRO A 250 -28.97 -7.63 3.17
N ARG A 251 -29.17 -8.43 4.22
CA ARG A 251 -28.16 -9.40 4.69
C ARG A 251 -28.03 -10.62 3.79
N LEU A 252 -29.07 -11.00 3.06
CA LEU A 252 -29.04 -12.15 2.14
C LEU A 252 -28.38 -11.78 0.79
N GLY A 253 -28.56 -10.56 0.30
CA GLY A 253 -27.93 -10.10 -0.94
C GLY A 253 -26.40 -10.09 -0.90
N ASN A 254 -25.82 -9.79 0.27
CA ASN A 254 -24.36 -9.79 0.45
C ASN A 254 -23.76 -11.21 0.44
N LEU A 255 -24.50 -12.20 0.98
CA LEU A 255 -24.06 -13.60 0.96
C LEU A 255 -23.99 -14.14 -0.47
N ASP A 256 -24.98 -13.82 -1.30
CA ASP A 256 -25.03 -14.23 -2.70
C ASP A 256 -23.84 -13.69 -3.53
N THR A 257 -23.45 -12.45 -3.32
CA THR A 257 -22.32 -11.85 -4.01
C THR A 257 -20.99 -12.52 -3.64
N GLN A 258 -20.75 -12.80 -2.37
CA GLN A 258 -19.55 -13.51 -1.91
C GLN A 258 -19.50 -14.96 -2.43
N TYR A 259 -20.62 -15.67 -2.42
CA TYR A 259 -20.70 -17.02 -3.01
C TYR A 259 -20.46 -16.99 -4.52
N ARG A 260 -21.01 -16.02 -5.23
CA ARG A 260 -20.80 -15.85 -6.67
C ARG A 260 -19.34 -15.60 -6.99
N GLN A 261 -18.70 -14.66 -6.30
CA GLN A 261 -17.27 -14.36 -6.45
C GLN A 261 -16.40 -15.59 -6.15
N ALA A 262 -16.72 -16.35 -5.10
CA ALA A 262 -16.02 -17.59 -4.79
C ALA A 262 -16.18 -18.65 -5.88
N TYR A 263 -17.40 -18.81 -6.44
CA TYR A 263 -17.65 -19.73 -7.54
C TYR A 263 -16.97 -19.31 -8.85
N GLU A 264 -16.90 -18.01 -9.15
CA GLU A 264 -16.19 -17.48 -10.31
C GLU A 264 -14.69 -17.70 -10.19
N LEU A 265 -14.14 -17.50 -9.00
CA LEU A 265 -12.73 -17.79 -8.72
C LEU A 265 -12.39 -19.27 -8.88
N LEU A 266 -13.24 -20.16 -8.34
CA LEU A 266 -13.13 -21.61 -8.51
C LEU A 266 -13.32 -22.05 -9.96
N GLY A 267 -14.17 -21.35 -10.72
CA GLY A 267 -14.50 -21.66 -12.11
C GLY A 267 -13.43 -21.22 -13.12
N SER A 268 -12.59 -20.22 -12.78
CA SER A 268 -11.55 -19.72 -13.67
C SER A 268 -10.23 -20.50 -13.53
N PRO A 269 -9.81 -21.28 -14.54
CA PRO A 269 -8.50 -21.94 -14.51
C PRO A 269 -7.33 -20.97 -14.39
N GLN A 270 -7.42 -19.78 -15.03
CA GLN A 270 -6.40 -18.75 -15.00
C GLN A 270 -6.24 -18.17 -13.58
N SER A 271 -7.36 -17.85 -12.92
CA SER A 271 -7.32 -17.35 -11.54
C SER A 271 -6.70 -18.37 -10.59
N ARG A 272 -7.12 -19.66 -10.68
CA ARG A 272 -6.52 -20.71 -9.86
C ARG A 272 -5.03 -20.90 -10.13
N ALA A 273 -4.61 -20.83 -11.40
CA ALA A 273 -3.20 -20.93 -11.77
C ALA A 273 -2.38 -19.79 -11.18
N ALA A 274 -2.90 -18.55 -11.18
CA ALA A 274 -2.20 -17.39 -10.61
C ALA A 274 -1.89 -17.57 -9.12
N PHE A 275 -2.83 -18.11 -8.35
CA PHE A 275 -2.64 -18.34 -6.90
C PHE A 275 -1.79 -19.57 -6.57
N ASN A 276 -1.48 -20.43 -7.53
CA ASN A 276 -0.72 -21.66 -7.28
C ASN A 276 0.80 -21.38 -7.23
N LEU A 277 1.33 -21.03 -6.05
CA LEU A 277 2.77 -20.82 -5.85
C LEU A 277 3.60 -22.10 -5.99
N SER A 278 3.00 -23.29 -5.82
CA SER A 278 3.73 -24.56 -6.00
C SER A 278 4.09 -24.85 -7.46
N ALA A 279 3.49 -24.13 -8.40
CA ALA A 279 3.88 -24.19 -9.81
C ALA A 279 5.19 -23.46 -10.10
N GLU A 280 5.67 -22.59 -9.20
CA GLU A 280 6.95 -21.92 -9.35
C GLU A 280 8.10 -22.83 -8.93
N PRO A 281 9.22 -22.86 -9.69
CA PRO A 281 10.43 -23.56 -9.29
C PRO A 281 10.92 -23.13 -7.91
N LEU A 282 11.48 -24.06 -7.14
CA LEU A 282 11.98 -23.76 -5.80
C LEU A 282 12.99 -22.61 -5.82
N ALA A 283 13.90 -22.60 -6.79
CA ALA A 283 14.90 -21.54 -6.94
C ALA A 283 14.28 -20.14 -7.12
N VAL A 284 13.13 -20.03 -7.82
CA VAL A 284 12.37 -18.77 -7.92
C VAL A 284 11.78 -18.40 -6.57
N ARG A 285 11.20 -19.35 -5.86
CA ARG A 285 10.63 -19.14 -4.54
C ARG A 285 11.69 -18.70 -3.53
N GLU A 286 12.88 -19.31 -3.56
CA GLU A 286 14.03 -18.95 -2.73
C GLU A 286 14.59 -17.57 -3.07
N ARG A 287 14.60 -17.16 -4.36
CA ARG A 287 14.99 -15.80 -4.78
C ARG A 287 14.18 -14.74 -4.06
N TYR A 288 12.88 -14.94 -3.91
CA TYR A 288 11.98 -14.03 -3.17
C TYR A 288 12.09 -14.19 -1.64
N GLY A 289 12.62 -15.29 -1.15
CA GLY A 289 12.65 -15.68 0.25
C GLY A 289 11.46 -16.57 0.63
N LEU A 290 11.74 -17.69 1.32
CA LEU A 290 10.72 -18.66 1.74
C LEU A 290 9.99 -18.23 3.02
N HIS A 291 9.83 -16.94 3.23
CA HIS A 291 9.07 -16.35 4.33
C HIS A 291 7.81 -15.68 3.80
N ARG A 292 6.91 -15.33 4.72
CA ARG A 292 5.58 -14.83 4.44
C ARG A 292 5.57 -13.66 3.45
N SER A 293 6.33 -12.60 3.71
CA SER A 293 6.36 -11.41 2.86
C SER A 293 7.03 -11.67 1.50
N GLY A 294 8.05 -12.54 1.45
CA GLY A 294 8.69 -12.93 0.20
C GLY A 294 7.75 -13.70 -0.72
N GLN A 295 7.01 -14.67 -0.19
CA GLN A 295 6.05 -15.44 -0.98
C GLN A 295 4.83 -14.59 -1.38
N ALA A 296 4.46 -13.58 -0.57
CA ALA A 296 3.44 -12.62 -0.96
C ALA A 296 3.89 -11.71 -2.11
N CYS A 297 5.16 -11.28 -2.14
CA CYS A 297 5.74 -10.56 -3.28
C CYS A 297 5.74 -11.42 -4.56
N LEU A 298 6.08 -12.70 -4.45
CA LEU A 298 6.01 -13.63 -5.57
C LEU A 298 4.58 -13.81 -6.07
N LEU A 299 3.60 -13.92 -5.17
CA LEU A 299 2.20 -14.00 -5.56
C LEU A 299 1.73 -12.70 -6.20
N ALA A 300 2.17 -11.54 -5.72
CA ALA A 300 1.86 -10.25 -6.33
C ALA A 300 2.34 -10.15 -7.77
N ARG A 301 3.56 -10.66 -8.08
CA ARG A 301 4.05 -10.74 -9.46
C ARG A 301 3.14 -11.63 -10.33
N ARG A 302 2.73 -12.81 -9.83
CA ARG A 302 1.84 -13.72 -10.56
C ARG A 302 0.45 -13.12 -10.82
N LEU A 303 -0.07 -12.39 -9.84
CA LEU A 303 -1.34 -11.68 -9.99
C LEU A 303 -1.24 -10.52 -10.99
N ALA A 304 -0.12 -9.80 -11.01
CA ALA A 304 0.13 -8.77 -12.03
C ALA A 304 0.27 -9.38 -13.43
N GLU A 305 0.92 -10.56 -13.57
CA GLU A 305 0.98 -11.33 -14.80
C GLU A 305 -0.42 -11.79 -15.27
N ALA A 306 -1.32 -12.05 -14.31
CA ALA A 306 -2.74 -12.33 -14.57
C ALA A 306 -3.61 -11.06 -14.72
N GLU A 307 -2.99 -9.89 -14.85
CA GLU A 307 -3.62 -8.58 -15.05
C GLU A 307 -4.62 -8.19 -13.93
N VAL A 308 -4.40 -8.62 -12.68
CA VAL A 308 -5.17 -8.11 -11.53
C VAL A 308 -4.84 -6.62 -11.34
N PRO A 309 -5.85 -5.73 -11.37
CA PRO A 309 -5.59 -4.29 -11.45
C PRO A 309 -4.93 -3.68 -10.21
N LEU A 310 -5.27 -4.16 -9.00
CA LEU A 310 -4.66 -3.65 -7.76
C LEU A 310 -4.29 -4.80 -6.82
N ILE A 311 -3.03 -4.83 -6.42
CA ILE A 311 -2.51 -5.82 -5.49
C ILE A 311 -1.82 -5.08 -4.35
N THR A 312 -2.28 -5.28 -3.12
CA THR A 312 -1.63 -4.75 -1.93
C THR A 312 -0.93 -5.88 -1.19
N VAL A 313 0.38 -5.78 -1.02
CA VAL A 313 1.18 -6.66 -0.17
C VAL A 313 1.36 -5.95 1.16
N VAL A 314 0.72 -6.41 2.21
CA VAL A 314 1.03 -5.97 3.57
C VAL A 314 2.35 -6.64 3.94
N TRP A 315 3.45 -5.85 3.94
CA TRP A 315 4.80 -6.41 4.11
C TRP A 315 4.89 -7.17 5.43
N ASN A 316 4.48 -6.56 6.53
CA ASN A 316 4.35 -7.23 7.82
C ASN A 316 2.90 -7.23 8.27
N HIS A 317 2.38 -8.37 8.66
CA HIS A 317 1.02 -8.51 9.14
C HIS A 317 0.76 -7.64 10.38
N SER A 318 1.70 -7.63 11.34
CA SER A 318 1.66 -6.75 12.51
C SER A 318 2.57 -5.54 12.31
N ALA A 319 2.14 -4.37 12.76
CA ALA A 319 2.96 -3.17 12.80
C ALA A 319 4.10 -3.25 13.83
N ARG A 320 3.95 -4.06 14.89
CA ARG A 320 4.88 -4.10 16.04
C ARG A 320 6.32 -4.42 15.61
N GLY A 321 7.26 -3.56 16.04
CA GLY A 321 8.65 -3.64 15.62
C GLY A 321 9.46 -4.73 16.33
N GLN A 322 9.45 -4.74 17.65
CA GLN A 322 10.28 -5.61 18.48
C GLN A 322 9.54 -6.78 19.14
N ASP A 323 8.23 -6.83 19.04
CA ASP A 323 7.42 -7.89 19.63
C ASP A 323 7.33 -9.08 18.67
N THR A 324 8.19 -10.04 18.89
CA THR A 324 8.15 -11.30 18.15
C THR A 324 7.08 -12.22 18.72
N LEU A 325 6.17 -12.68 17.86
CA LEU A 325 5.31 -13.81 18.21
C LEU A 325 6.12 -15.12 18.05
N PRO A 326 6.05 -16.04 19.00
CA PRO A 326 6.70 -17.34 18.83
C PRO A 326 6.25 -18.00 17.53
N ASN A 327 7.22 -18.43 16.70
CA ASN A 327 7.00 -19.11 15.43
C ASN A 327 6.39 -18.27 14.29
N ASP A 328 6.48 -16.94 14.34
CA ASP A 328 6.14 -16.07 13.20
C ASP A 328 7.42 -15.51 12.57
N ASP A 329 7.77 -15.97 11.38
CA ASP A 329 8.97 -15.54 10.66
C ASP A 329 8.92 -14.06 10.23
N ASP A 330 7.72 -13.46 10.22
CA ASP A 330 7.45 -12.05 9.90
C ASP A 330 7.05 -11.22 11.14
N ALA A 331 7.42 -11.66 12.33
CA ALA A 331 6.97 -11.08 13.59
C ALA A 331 7.38 -9.62 13.83
N CYS A 332 8.47 -9.16 13.19
CA CYS A 332 8.92 -7.78 13.30
C CYS A 332 8.27 -6.89 12.25
N GLY A 333 7.40 -5.97 12.68
CA GLY A 333 6.89 -4.89 11.84
C GLY A 333 7.81 -3.66 11.85
N TRP A 334 7.42 -2.61 11.12
CA TRP A 334 8.23 -1.40 10.99
C TRP A 334 8.03 -0.41 12.13
N ASP A 335 7.19 -0.71 13.12
CA ASP A 335 6.96 0.14 14.31
C ASP A 335 8.08 0.00 15.35
N THR A 336 9.24 0.52 15.00
CA THR A 336 10.50 0.38 15.74
C THR A 336 10.74 1.55 16.70
N HIS A 337 9.93 1.65 17.76
CA HIS A 337 10.08 2.67 18.82
C HIS A 337 11.38 2.53 19.59
N ASN A 338 11.80 1.28 19.86
CA ASN A 338 13.07 0.92 20.48
C ASN A 338 13.76 -0.16 19.65
N ASP A 339 15.04 -0.42 19.93
CA ASP A 339 15.88 -1.45 19.30
C ASP A 339 15.90 -1.40 17.75
N ILE A 340 15.67 -0.21 17.16
CA ILE A 340 15.49 -0.04 15.71
C ILE A 340 16.64 -0.62 14.90
N PHE A 341 17.88 -0.41 15.34
CA PHE A 341 19.05 -0.83 14.56
C PHE A 341 19.19 -2.36 14.55
N ALA A 342 19.03 -3.01 15.69
CA ALA A 342 19.07 -4.46 15.78
C ALA A 342 17.94 -5.11 14.96
N VAL A 343 16.69 -4.64 15.16
CA VAL A 343 15.52 -5.17 14.45
C VAL A 343 15.65 -5.00 12.93
N MET A 344 16.07 -3.81 12.48
CA MET A 344 16.22 -3.54 11.05
C MET A 344 17.37 -4.32 10.43
N ARG A 345 18.55 -4.35 11.08
CA ARG A 345 19.73 -5.06 10.57
C ARG A 345 19.52 -6.56 10.49
N ASP A 346 18.94 -7.15 11.55
CA ASP A 346 18.93 -8.61 11.73
C ASP A 346 17.64 -9.26 11.19
N GLN A 347 16.54 -8.49 11.06
CA GLN A 347 15.24 -9.04 10.69
C GLN A 347 14.63 -8.38 9.45
N LEU A 348 14.41 -7.06 9.46
CA LEU A 348 13.59 -6.39 8.44
C LEU A 348 14.33 -6.18 7.12
N LEU A 349 15.49 -5.51 7.15
CA LEU A 349 16.17 -5.06 5.94
C LEU A 349 16.73 -6.20 5.09
N PRO A 350 17.31 -7.28 5.63
CA PRO A 350 17.77 -8.39 4.80
C PRO A 350 16.63 -9.06 4.02
N ARG A 351 15.49 -9.30 4.66
CA ARG A 351 14.31 -9.89 4.01
C ARG A 351 13.69 -8.93 3.01
N PHE A 352 13.61 -7.64 3.37
CA PHE A 352 13.06 -6.61 2.50
C PHE A 352 13.91 -6.41 1.25
N ASP A 353 15.22 -6.26 1.39
CA ASP A 353 16.15 -6.10 0.26
C ASP A 353 16.10 -7.32 -0.67
N GLN A 354 16.03 -8.54 -0.11
CA GLN A 354 15.90 -9.77 -0.89
C GLN A 354 14.59 -9.81 -1.68
N SER A 355 13.46 -9.71 -1.01
CA SER A 355 12.16 -9.97 -1.63
C SER A 355 11.72 -8.85 -2.55
N PHE A 356 11.99 -7.60 -2.16
CA PHE A 356 11.58 -6.47 -2.95
C PHE A 356 12.45 -6.27 -4.18
N SER A 357 13.76 -6.52 -4.08
CA SER A 357 14.62 -6.57 -5.27
C SER A 357 14.22 -7.69 -6.21
N ALA A 358 13.91 -8.89 -5.69
CA ALA A 358 13.46 -10.01 -6.51
C ALA A 358 12.16 -9.68 -7.27
N LEU A 359 11.21 -8.98 -6.63
CA LEU A 359 9.98 -8.52 -7.28
C LEU A 359 10.29 -7.60 -8.47
N LEU A 360 11.17 -6.63 -8.28
CA LEU A 360 11.51 -5.66 -9.33
C LEU A 360 12.27 -6.31 -10.48
N GLU A 361 13.24 -7.13 -10.17
CA GLU A 361 14.03 -7.87 -11.16
C GLU A 361 13.14 -8.80 -11.99
N ASP A 362 12.27 -9.60 -11.34
CA ASP A 362 11.39 -10.57 -12.03
C ASP A 362 10.34 -9.84 -12.91
N LEU A 363 9.76 -8.73 -12.43
CA LEU A 363 8.87 -7.90 -13.24
C LEU A 363 9.60 -7.31 -14.46
N ASN A 364 10.84 -6.85 -14.28
CA ASN A 364 11.65 -6.28 -15.35
C ASN A 364 12.09 -7.35 -16.36
N GLU A 365 12.59 -8.49 -15.90
CA GLU A 365 13.02 -9.63 -16.73
C GLU A 365 11.87 -10.18 -17.60
N ARG A 366 10.63 -10.12 -17.12
CA ARG A 366 9.43 -10.55 -17.84
C ARG A 366 8.80 -9.47 -18.71
N GLY A 367 9.34 -8.24 -18.71
CA GLY A 367 8.73 -7.10 -19.41
C GLY A 367 7.41 -6.62 -18.78
N LEU A 368 7.07 -7.08 -17.57
CA LEU A 368 5.87 -6.69 -16.86
C LEU A 368 5.99 -5.30 -16.23
N LEU A 369 7.21 -4.85 -15.93
CA LEU A 369 7.45 -3.55 -15.28
C LEU A 369 6.96 -2.37 -16.13
N ASP A 370 6.90 -2.52 -17.44
CA ASP A 370 6.38 -1.50 -18.35
C ASP A 370 4.85 -1.29 -18.23
N GLN A 371 4.14 -2.27 -17.66
CA GLN A 371 2.69 -2.26 -17.49
C GLN A 371 2.27 -2.39 -16.01
N THR A 372 3.24 -2.39 -15.10
CA THR A 372 2.99 -2.51 -13.66
C THR A 372 3.59 -1.32 -12.93
N LEU A 373 2.75 -0.59 -12.19
CA LEU A 373 3.21 0.43 -11.26
C LEU A 373 3.44 -0.22 -9.90
N VAL A 374 4.66 -0.20 -9.39
CA VAL A 374 4.98 -0.68 -8.06
C VAL A 374 5.24 0.50 -7.13
N ILE A 375 4.56 0.54 -5.99
CA ILE A 375 4.67 1.58 -4.98
C ILE A 375 5.07 0.92 -3.66
N CYS A 376 6.18 1.36 -3.04
CA CYS A 376 6.50 0.99 -1.67
C CYS A 376 6.27 2.20 -0.77
N MET A 377 5.42 2.02 0.25
CA MET A 377 5.07 3.08 1.19
C MET A 377 4.67 2.47 2.55
N GLY A 378 4.74 3.27 3.58
CA GLY A 378 4.10 3.00 4.87
C GLY A 378 3.09 4.09 5.19
N GLU A 379 2.50 4.03 6.39
CA GLU A 379 1.54 5.02 6.85
C GLU A 379 2.18 6.35 7.24
N PHE A 380 3.42 6.34 7.74
CA PHE A 380 4.25 7.51 8.04
C PHE A 380 5.72 7.13 8.11
N GLY A 381 6.61 8.11 8.33
CA GLY A 381 8.03 7.90 8.59
C GLY A 381 8.36 7.88 10.08
N ARG A 382 9.65 7.96 10.40
CA ARG A 382 10.17 7.94 11.76
C ARG A 382 10.89 9.23 12.13
N ALA A 383 10.82 9.61 13.41
CA ALA A 383 11.43 10.83 13.93
C ALA A 383 12.94 10.87 13.64
N PRO A 384 13.46 12.05 13.28
CA PRO A 384 14.90 12.18 13.02
C PRO A 384 15.77 11.81 14.23
N ARG A 385 15.36 12.18 15.44
CA ARG A 385 16.14 11.95 16.64
C ARG A 385 15.96 10.53 17.18
N VAL A 386 17.06 9.84 17.39
CA VAL A 386 17.13 8.53 18.04
C VAL A 386 17.00 8.70 19.55
N ALA A 387 16.10 7.94 20.19
CA ALA A 387 15.89 8.00 21.63
C ALA A 387 15.26 6.70 22.15
N VAL A 388 15.35 6.42 23.44
CA VAL A 388 14.62 5.34 24.10
C VAL A 388 13.25 5.84 24.52
N GLU A 389 12.21 5.12 24.13
CA GLU A 389 10.82 5.35 24.55
C GLU A 389 10.44 4.40 25.69
N ARG A 390 10.37 4.90 26.89
CA ARG A 390 10.11 4.09 28.11
C ARG A 390 8.74 3.43 28.16
N SER A 391 7.78 3.92 27.38
CA SER A 391 6.41 3.36 27.28
C SER A 391 6.29 2.17 26.33
N PHE A 392 7.35 1.86 25.59
CA PHE A 392 7.37 0.75 24.63
C PHE A 392 8.38 -0.30 25.06
N ALA A 393 8.15 -1.55 24.64
CA ALA A 393 9.10 -2.64 24.81
C ALA A 393 10.43 -2.33 24.11
N GLY A 394 11.52 -2.96 24.58
CA GLY A 394 12.87 -2.74 24.08
C GLY A 394 13.73 -1.91 25.02
N ALA A 395 15.03 -1.99 24.87
CA ALA A 395 16.01 -1.39 25.78
C ALA A 395 16.93 -0.38 25.09
N LEU A 396 17.17 -0.55 23.78
CA LEU A 396 18.06 0.30 23.00
C LEU A 396 17.26 1.37 22.26
N PRO A 397 17.92 2.46 21.83
CA PRO A 397 17.25 3.56 21.16
C PRO A 397 16.54 3.14 19.87
N GLY A 398 15.44 3.84 19.57
CA GLY A 398 14.70 3.73 18.33
C GLY A 398 14.16 5.09 17.89
N ARG A 399 13.07 5.09 17.11
CA ARG A 399 12.51 6.33 16.58
C ARG A 399 11.00 6.36 16.72
N LYS A 400 10.49 7.48 17.22
CA LYS A 400 9.03 7.77 17.31
C LYS A 400 8.38 7.89 15.95
N HIS A 401 7.05 7.95 15.94
CA HIS A 401 6.27 8.30 14.74
C HIS A 401 6.60 9.71 14.25
N TRP A 402 6.64 9.88 12.93
CA TRP A 402 6.89 11.16 12.30
C TRP A 402 6.21 11.27 10.95
N ALA A 403 5.13 12.01 10.89
CA ALA A 403 4.34 12.16 9.67
C ALA A 403 4.76 13.37 8.80
N ASN A 404 5.61 14.26 9.31
CA ASN A 404 6.03 15.45 8.57
C ASN A 404 6.99 15.16 7.41
N VAL A 405 7.64 14.00 7.40
CA VAL A 405 8.47 13.50 6.30
C VAL A 405 8.40 11.99 6.28
N LEU A 406 7.96 11.43 5.18
CA LEU A 406 8.10 10.02 4.86
C LEU A 406 8.63 9.87 3.45
N SER A 407 9.29 8.76 3.19
CA SER A 407 9.77 8.43 1.84
C SER A 407 8.99 7.28 1.27
N SER A 408 8.60 7.41 0.02
CA SER A 408 7.99 6.35 -0.78
C SER A 408 8.82 6.10 -2.02
N THR A 409 8.79 4.89 -2.54
CA THR A 409 9.43 4.56 -3.80
C THR A 409 8.41 4.15 -4.83
N VAL A 410 8.62 4.57 -6.06
CA VAL A 410 7.74 4.34 -7.20
C VAL A 410 8.55 3.72 -8.33
N PHE A 411 8.09 2.61 -8.89
CA PHE A 411 8.76 1.83 -9.93
C PHE A 411 7.87 1.65 -11.15
N GLY A 412 8.49 1.44 -12.32
CA GLY A 412 7.81 1.21 -13.58
C GLY A 412 8.06 2.33 -14.60
N THR A 413 7.69 2.13 -15.83
CA THR A 413 7.89 3.09 -16.94
C THR A 413 7.24 4.44 -16.67
N VAL A 414 6.30 4.48 -15.75
CA VAL A 414 5.65 5.69 -15.26
C VAL A 414 6.61 6.54 -14.43
N SER A 415 7.61 5.93 -13.74
CA SER A 415 8.44 6.64 -12.76
C SER A 415 9.53 7.51 -13.37
N SER A 416 10.22 7.04 -14.41
CA SER A 416 11.36 7.76 -14.98
C SER A 416 10.97 8.98 -15.81
N LYS A 417 9.71 9.07 -16.25
CA LYS A 417 9.21 10.15 -17.11
C LYS A 417 8.16 11.05 -16.44
N LEU A 418 7.45 10.59 -15.44
CA LEU A 418 6.46 11.39 -14.68
C LEU A 418 7.11 12.42 -13.74
N PHE A 419 8.24 12.05 -13.18
CA PHE A 419 9.03 12.91 -12.29
C PHE A 419 10.27 13.44 -13.02
N GLY A 420 10.13 13.84 -14.30
CA GLY A 420 11.20 14.46 -15.04
C GLY A 420 12.01 15.37 -14.12
N THR A 421 13.23 14.93 -13.82
CA THR A 421 14.26 15.59 -13.03
C THR A 421 13.71 16.68 -12.08
N ILE A 422 13.19 16.28 -10.93
CA ILE A 422 13.12 17.20 -9.79
C ILE A 422 14.58 17.45 -9.39
N ARG A 423 15.23 18.32 -10.14
CA ARG A 423 16.53 18.86 -9.75
C ARG A 423 16.30 19.71 -8.51
N ARG A 424 16.88 19.26 -7.39
CA ARG A 424 17.30 19.92 -6.14
C ARG A 424 16.38 21.00 -5.57
#